data_e5a9f21a184dfc28237210128fd00aeb
#
_entry.id   e5a9f21a184dfc28237210128fd00aeb
#
_cell.length_a   1.000
_cell.length_b   1.000
_cell.length_c   1.000
_cell.angle_alpha   90.00
_cell.angle_beta   90.00
_cell.angle_gamma   90.00
#
_symmetry.space_group_name_H-M   'P 1'
#
loop_
_entity.id
_entity.type
_entity.pdbx_description
1 polymer ?
#
loop_
_entity_poly.entity_id
_entity_poly.type
_entity_poly.pdbx_seq_one_letter_code
_entity_poly.pdbx_strand_id
1 'polypeptide(L)'
;RSSDLESTLIGFFGRLNYNWKDMLFASASLRYEGSSKFGANQKWGYFPAASLAWEMMEMGFMKNTRKVLTSLKPRVSFGITGRSDFDAYKSLSTYNTNGSYLFDGRWVTGYAPSSNANPDLAWEKSVAINLGVDFVLWNRLRGSVEYFDRSSKDLLYTYTAPQPPFVYSTILVNVGTTKNTGIEVSLDGDILTKTAVKWTSGINYSYGKTKLTKLSNDIYKASYLDLYLKPGTGSSEYFFRVQEGGEIGQFYGYEYAGVDENGNMLILNDKDEQIPISQADAKYKRYIGNGAPKHFLSWSNNLTWRNFDLSVFFRGTFGFDVFNMRKYGMGLQGCGT
;
A
#
# COMPACT_ATOMS: atom_id res chain seq x y z
N ARG A 1 -12.76 -22.79 23.72
CA ARG A 1 -11.35 -23.23 23.74
C ARG A 1 -10.55 -22.14 23.09
N SER A 2 -9.66 -21.49 23.85
CA SER A 2 -8.64 -20.62 23.33
C SER A 2 -7.74 -21.45 22.42
N SER A 3 -7.69 -21.14 21.12
CA SER A 3 -6.66 -21.69 20.25
C SER A 3 -5.37 -20.96 20.61
N ASP A 4 -4.45 -21.62 21.30
CA ASP A 4 -3.14 -21.07 21.61
C ASP A 4 -2.36 -20.96 20.30
N LEU A 5 -2.45 -19.79 19.65
CA LEU A 5 -1.63 -19.45 18.49
C LEU A 5 -0.29 -18.95 19.03
N GLU A 6 0.72 -19.80 18.96
CA GLU A 6 2.07 -19.46 19.37
C GLU A 6 2.96 -19.17 18.15
N SER A 7 3.73 -18.10 18.24
CA SER A 7 4.77 -17.80 17.25
C SER A 7 6.02 -17.30 17.95
N THR A 8 7.18 -17.72 17.45
CA THR A 8 8.50 -17.32 17.96
C THR A 8 9.18 -16.45 16.91
N LEU A 9 9.72 -15.31 17.35
CA LEU A 9 10.50 -14.38 16.55
C LEU A 9 11.85 -14.18 17.23
N ILE A 10 12.94 -14.36 16.49
CA ILE A 10 14.31 -14.15 16.95
C ILE A 10 15.00 -13.20 15.98
N GLY A 11 15.63 -12.15 16.47
CA GLY A 11 16.31 -11.18 15.62
C GLY A 11 17.64 -10.71 16.19
N PHE A 12 18.61 -10.55 15.30
CA PHE A 12 19.91 -9.94 15.56
C PHE A 12 20.00 -8.64 14.78
N PHE A 13 20.56 -7.63 15.39
CA PHE A 13 20.61 -6.29 14.80
C PHE A 13 21.98 -5.66 15.06
N GLY A 14 22.55 -5.05 14.02
CA GLY A 14 23.75 -4.23 14.08
C GLY A 14 23.57 -2.93 13.32
N ARG A 15 24.07 -1.80 13.85
CA ARG A 15 24.06 -0.49 13.19
C ARG A 15 25.40 0.20 13.39
N LEU A 16 25.88 0.81 12.31
CA LEU A 16 27.05 1.69 12.29
C LEU A 16 26.61 3.08 11.81
N ASN A 17 26.97 4.12 12.57
CA ASN A 17 26.77 5.52 12.17
C ASN A 17 28.13 6.19 12.10
N TYR A 18 28.36 6.97 11.05
CA TYR A 18 29.57 7.71 10.84
C TYR A 18 29.25 9.15 10.53
N ASN A 19 29.88 10.06 11.26
CA ASN A 19 29.81 11.49 11.04
C ASN A 19 31.24 12.01 10.79
N TRP A 20 31.44 12.63 9.64
CA TRP A 20 32.71 13.25 9.30
C TRP A 20 32.56 14.75 9.24
N LYS A 21 33.12 15.43 10.25
CA LYS A 21 33.17 16.89 10.36
C LYS A 21 31.82 17.59 10.22
N ASP A 22 30.73 16.98 10.65
CA ASP A 22 29.35 17.46 10.47
C ASP A 22 28.96 17.79 9.03
N MET A 23 29.76 17.30 8.07
CA MET A 23 29.54 17.48 6.64
C MET A 23 28.96 16.24 5.99
N LEU A 24 29.49 15.06 6.31
CA LEU A 24 29.08 13.80 5.71
C LEU A 24 28.53 12.88 6.80
N PHE A 25 27.32 12.45 6.62
CA PHE A 25 26.62 11.52 7.52
C PHE A 25 26.34 10.23 6.78
N ALA A 26 26.84 9.12 7.28
CA ALA A 26 26.58 7.80 6.72
C ALA A 26 26.03 6.88 7.81
N SER A 27 25.08 6.05 7.46
CA SER A 27 24.63 4.96 8.32
C SER A 27 24.49 3.68 7.53
N ALA A 28 24.80 2.55 8.18
CA ALA A 28 24.54 1.23 7.66
C ALA A 28 23.98 0.36 8.79
N SER A 29 23.00 -0.45 8.49
CA SER A 29 22.44 -1.40 9.45
C SER A 29 22.09 -2.72 8.78
N LEU A 30 22.17 -3.78 9.54
CA LEU A 30 21.75 -5.11 9.13
C LEU A 30 20.90 -5.72 10.23
N ARG A 31 19.72 -6.18 9.86
CA ARG A 31 18.88 -7.02 10.71
C ARG A 31 18.79 -8.41 10.11
N TYR A 32 19.06 -9.42 10.93
CA TYR A 32 18.90 -10.83 10.59
C TYR A 32 17.83 -11.40 11.52
N GLU A 33 16.73 -11.88 10.95
CA GLU A 33 15.53 -12.21 11.72
C GLU A 33 14.92 -13.53 11.24
N GLY A 34 14.52 -14.37 12.19
CA GLY A 34 13.85 -15.63 11.95
C GLY A 34 12.51 -15.71 12.66
N SER A 35 11.50 -16.27 11.97
CA SER A 35 10.16 -16.47 12.53
C SER A 35 9.66 -17.88 12.28
N SER A 36 9.00 -18.45 13.30
CA SER A 36 8.39 -19.78 13.21
C SER A 36 7.15 -19.83 12.30
N LYS A 37 6.62 -18.66 11.88
CA LYS A 37 5.46 -18.56 10.99
C LYS A 37 5.76 -19.03 9.56
N PHE A 38 7.02 -18.89 9.13
CA PHE A 38 7.43 -19.20 7.76
C PHE A 38 7.70 -20.68 7.52
N GLY A 39 7.80 -21.04 6.25
CA GLY A 39 8.13 -22.37 5.82
C GLY A 39 9.50 -22.84 6.31
N ALA A 40 9.69 -24.14 6.38
CA ALA A 40 10.90 -24.73 6.91
C ALA A 40 12.18 -24.23 6.20
N ASN A 41 12.07 -23.92 4.91
CA ASN A 41 13.19 -23.51 4.06
C ASN A 41 13.46 -21.98 4.11
N GLN A 42 12.52 -21.15 4.63
CA GLN A 42 12.54 -19.69 4.50
C GLN A 42 12.30 -18.95 5.80
N LYS A 43 12.65 -19.56 6.94
CA LYS A 43 12.40 -18.96 8.27
C LYS A 43 13.17 -17.66 8.50
N TRP A 44 14.36 -17.53 7.93
CA TRP A 44 15.28 -16.43 8.16
C TRP A 44 15.35 -15.44 7.01
N GLY A 45 15.40 -14.15 7.36
CA GLY A 45 15.54 -13.06 6.40
C GLY A 45 16.65 -12.09 6.78
N TYR A 46 17.26 -11.47 5.76
CA TYR A 46 18.25 -10.39 5.90
C TYR A 46 17.61 -9.08 5.45
N PHE A 47 17.76 -8.05 6.28
CA PHE A 47 17.16 -6.75 6.07
C PHE A 47 18.22 -5.64 6.22
N PRO A 48 19.04 -5.42 5.18
CA PRO A 48 20.02 -4.35 5.16
C PRO A 48 19.35 -2.99 4.94
N ALA A 49 19.96 -1.94 5.52
CA ALA A 49 19.65 -0.56 5.17
C ALA A 49 20.92 0.29 5.22
N ALA A 50 20.98 1.29 4.35
CA ALA A 50 22.06 2.26 4.31
C ALA A 50 21.51 3.65 3.98
N SER A 51 22.17 4.70 4.51
CA SER A 51 21.86 6.08 4.14
C SER A 51 23.12 6.92 4.09
N LEU A 52 23.08 7.93 3.23
CA LEU A 52 24.11 8.95 3.08
C LEU A 52 23.44 10.32 3.00
N ALA A 53 23.96 11.28 3.75
CA ALA A 53 23.55 12.68 3.66
C ALA A 53 24.78 13.57 3.70
N TRP A 54 24.75 14.66 2.93
CA TRP A 54 25.87 15.56 2.77
C TRP A 54 25.44 17.01 3.01
N GLU A 55 25.96 17.66 4.07
CA GLU A 55 25.79 19.10 4.29
C GLU A 55 26.76 19.87 3.40
N MET A 56 26.25 20.43 2.31
CA MET A 56 27.07 21.06 1.27
C MET A 56 27.57 22.48 1.65
N MET A 57 26.89 23.12 2.59
CA MET A 57 27.20 24.53 2.93
C MET A 57 28.58 24.73 3.57
N GLU A 58 29.18 23.67 4.08
CA GLU A 58 30.56 23.74 4.61
C GLU A 58 31.63 23.73 3.52
N MET A 59 31.24 23.49 2.26
CA MET A 59 32.18 23.45 1.14
C MET A 59 32.59 24.86 0.67
N GLY A 60 33.85 24.99 0.25
CA GLY A 60 34.41 26.25 -0.17
C GLY A 60 33.69 26.96 -1.33
N PHE A 61 33.16 26.17 -2.28
CA PHE A 61 32.42 26.71 -3.44
C PHE A 61 31.04 27.27 -3.07
N MET A 62 30.48 26.91 -1.91
CA MET A 62 29.16 27.38 -1.44
C MET A 62 29.26 28.70 -0.62
N LYS A 63 30.43 29.21 -0.35
CA LYS A 63 30.62 30.42 0.49
C LYS A 63 29.83 31.65 0.01
N ASN A 64 29.73 31.84 -1.31
CA ASN A 64 29.05 33.00 -1.89
C ASN A 64 27.52 32.89 -1.81
N THR A 65 26.95 31.67 -1.63
CA THR A 65 25.51 31.44 -1.56
C THR A 65 24.96 31.54 -0.14
N ARG A 66 25.77 31.55 0.90
CA ARG A 66 25.40 31.53 2.33
C ARG A 66 24.44 32.66 2.76
N LYS A 67 24.39 33.76 2.02
CA LYS A 67 23.44 34.86 2.28
C LYS A 67 21.98 34.49 2.00
N VAL A 68 21.77 33.57 1.09
CA VAL A 68 20.44 33.11 0.67
C VAL A 68 20.20 31.69 1.16
N LEU A 69 21.09 30.77 0.82
CA LEU A 69 21.04 29.37 1.14
C LEU A 69 21.89 29.07 2.37
N THR A 70 21.26 28.75 3.49
CA THR A 70 21.92 28.53 4.79
C THR A 70 22.19 27.09 5.12
N SER A 71 21.40 26.16 4.55
CA SER A 71 21.66 24.72 4.57
C SER A 71 21.22 24.12 3.23
N LEU A 72 21.98 23.18 2.73
CA LEU A 72 21.66 22.34 1.57
C LEU A 72 22.18 20.94 1.82
N LYS A 73 21.26 20.01 2.00
CA LYS A 73 21.57 18.64 2.42
C LYS A 73 20.92 17.61 1.51
N PRO A 74 21.54 17.24 0.39
CA PRO A 74 21.13 16.09 -0.38
C PRO A 74 21.30 14.82 0.45
N ARG A 75 20.36 13.89 0.31
CA ARG A 75 20.34 12.60 1.00
C ARG A 75 19.85 11.50 0.10
N VAL A 76 20.38 10.31 0.32
CA VAL A 76 19.96 9.08 -0.31
C VAL A 76 19.82 8.00 0.75
N SER A 77 18.78 7.20 0.65
CA SER A 77 18.65 6.02 1.51
C SER A 77 18.14 4.83 0.71
N PHE A 78 18.59 3.67 1.14
CA PHE A 78 18.17 2.37 0.66
C PHE A 78 17.84 1.51 1.88
N GLY A 79 16.76 0.72 1.80
CA GLY A 79 16.43 -0.21 2.87
C GLY A 79 15.55 -1.34 2.39
N ILE A 80 15.76 -2.51 3.01
CA ILE A 80 14.89 -3.67 2.86
C ILE A 80 14.25 -3.94 4.22
N THR A 81 12.92 -4.09 4.23
CA THR A 81 12.16 -4.49 5.41
C THR A 81 11.38 -5.76 5.13
N GLY A 82 11.29 -6.64 6.13
CA GLY A 82 10.50 -7.86 6.09
C GLY A 82 9.14 -7.66 6.78
N ARG A 83 8.11 -8.32 6.25
CA ARG A 83 6.79 -8.37 6.83
C ARG A 83 6.37 -9.80 7.09
N SER A 84 5.79 -10.08 8.28
CA SER A 84 5.28 -11.38 8.72
C SER A 84 3.86 -11.27 9.27
N ASP A 85 3.04 -10.36 8.70
CA ASP A 85 1.70 -10.04 9.19
C ASP A 85 0.67 -11.05 8.67
N PHE A 86 0.73 -12.26 9.20
CA PHE A 86 -0.23 -13.33 9.02
C PHE A 86 -0.22 -14.27 10.23
N ASP A 87 -1.27 -15.09 10.36
CA ASP A 87 -1.44 -15.98 11.50
C ASP A 87 -0.35 -17.06 11.57
N ALA A 88 -0.10 -17.58 12.77
CA ALA A 88 0.77 -18.72 12.98
C ALA A 88 0.23 -19.97 12.22
N TYR A 89 1.13 -20.92 11.94
CA TYR A 89 0.85 -22.23 11.31
C TYR A 89 0.34 -22.20 9.87
N LYS A 90 0.27 -21.03 9.20
CA LYS A 90 -0.16 -20.93 7.79
C LYS A 90 0.79 -21.61 6.79
N SER A 91 2.04 -21.89 7.18
CA SER A 91 3.01 -22.66 6.39
C SER A 91 2.82 -24.19 6.53
N LEU A 92 1.97 -24.64 7.45
CA LEU A 92 1.76 -26.05 7.76
C LEU A 92 0.43 -26.57 7.21
N SER A 93 0.35 -27.89 7.02
CA SER A 93 -0.94 -28.55 6.83
C SER A 93 -1.64 -28.65 8.17
N THR A 94 -2.85 -28.12 8.23
CA THR A 94 -3.70 -28.16 9.41
C THR A 94 -4.96 -28.96 9.14
N TYR A 95 -5.60 -29.43 10.21
CA TYR A 95 -6.83 -30.20 10.16
C TYR A 95 -7.87 -29.57 11.07
N ASN A 96 -9.10 -29.49 10.60
CA ASN A 96 -10.24 -29.08 11.41
C ASN A 96 -11.21 -30.26 11.62
N THR A 97 -11.99 -30.19 12.66
CA THR A 97 -13.09 -31.13 12.87
C THR A 97 -14.11 -30.99 11.76
N ASN A 98 -14.47 -32.09 11.14
CA ASN A 98 -15.40 -32.13 10.02
C ASN A 98 -16.46 -33.21 10.25
N GLY A 99 -17.51 -32.86 10.98
CA GLY A 99 -18.59 -33.76 11.30
C GLY A 99 -18.21 -34.90 12.27
N SER A 100 -19.07 -35.89 12.32
CA SER A 100 -18.83 -37.11 13.10
C SER A 100 -19.28 -38.31 12.26
N TYR A 101 -18.64 -39.43 12.43
CA TYR A 101 -18.98 -40.68 11.77
C TYR A 101 -19.15 -41.81 12.81
N LEU A 102 -19.95 -42.80 12.47
CA LEU A 102 -20.17 -43.94 13.34
C LEU A 102 -19.07 -44.99 13.12
N PHE A 103 -18.30 -45.29 14.15
CA PHE A 103 -17.24 -46.28 14.14
C PHE A 103 -17.42 -47.20 15.33
N ASP A 104 -17.54 -48.51 15.08
CA ASP A 104 -17.76 -49.53 16.11
C ASP A 104 -18.90 -49.18 17.10
N GLY A 105 -20.03 -48.72 16.55
CA GLY A 105 -21.22 -48.36 17.33
C GLY A 105 -21.09 -47.04 18.13
N ARG A 106 -20.01 -46.27 17.96
CA ARG A 106 -19.78 -44.98 18.65
C ARG A 106 -19.57 -43.84 17.64
N TRP A 107 -20.13 -42.69 17.98
CA TRP A 107 -19.86 -41.47 17.21
C TRP A 107 -18.44 -40.96 17.48
N VAL A 108 -17.63 -40.90 16.41
CA VAL A 108 -16.24 -40.41 16.47
C VAL A 108 -16.16 -39.13 15.68
N THR A 109 -15.43 -38.15 16.19
CA THR A 109 -15.19 -36.87 15.50
C THR A 109 -14.30 -37.08 14.28
N GLY A 110 -14.78 -36.66 13.12
CA GLY A 110 -14.03 -36.65 11.87
C GLY A 110 -13.07 -35.43 11.81
N TYR A 111 -11.98 -35.59 11.10
CA TYR A 111 -11.02 -34.53 10.79
C TYR A 111 -10.80 -34.45 9.29
N ALA A 112 -10.73 -33.21 8.76
CA ALA A 112 -10.42 -32.97 7.36
C ALA A 112 -9.33 -31.90 7.24
N PRO A 113 -8.51 -31.95 6.17
CA PRO A 113 -7.54 -30.90 5.89
C PRO A 113 -8.21 -29.54 5.82
N SER A 114 -7.61 -28.52 6.42
CA SER A 114 -8.08 -27.14 6.41
C SER A 114 -7.07 -26.16 5.81
N SER A 115 -5.85 -26.62 5.52
CA SER A 115 -4.83 -25.89 4.77
C SER A 115 -3.85 -26.81 4.10
N ASN A 116 -3.20 -26.35 3.04
CA ASN A 116 -2.04 -26.99 2.42
C ASN A 116 -0.76 -26.46 3.06
N ALA A 117 0.23 -27.34 3.24
CA ALA A 117 1.57 -26.95 3.65
C ALA A 117 2.29 -26.17 2.53
N ASN A 118 3.06 -25.15 2.91
CA ASN A 118 4.00 -24.47 2.03
C ASN A 118 5.36 -24.33 2.73
N PRO A 119 6.30 -25.26 2.52
CA PRO A 119 7.63 -25.21 3.14
C PRO A 119 8.48 -24.03 2.64
N ASP A 120 8.13 -23.43 1.49
CA ASP A 120 8.83 -22.33 0.87
C ASP A 120 8.17 -20.96 1.16
N LEU A 121 7.18 -20.92 2.06
CA LEU A 121 6.55 -19.68 2.48
C LEU A 121 7.58 -18.74 3.11
N ALA A 122 7.83 -17.61 2.48
CA ALA A 122 8.92 -16.68 2.79
C ALA A 122 8.42 -15.31 3.26
N TRP A 123 9.36 -14.49 3.72
CA TRP A 123 9.13 -13.09 4.08
C TRP A 123 8.67 -12.27 2.87
N GLU A 124 7.60 -11.50 3.04
CA GLU A 124 7.30 -10.40 2.14
C GLU A 124 8.35 -9.30 2.35
N LYS A 125 9.01 -8.86 1.27
CA LYS A 125 10.11 -7.89 1.32
C LYS A 125 9.70 -6.57 0.69
N SER A 126 9.85 -5.49 1.44
CA SER A 126 9.71 -4.13 0.91
C SER A 126 11.08 -3.51 0.72
N VAL A 127 11.45 -3.23 -0.53
CA VAL A 127 12.67 -2.55 -0.93
C VAL A 127 12.32 -1.09 -1.18
N ALA A 128 12.97 -0.17 -0.48
CA ALA A 128 12.75 1.27 -0.61
C ALA A 128 14.04 1.99 -0.99
N ILE A 129 13.94 2.91 -1.94
CA ILE A 129 14.97 3.90 -2.29
C ILE A 129 14.34 5.27 -2.14
N ASN A 130 15.00 6.15 -1.37
CA ASN A 130 14.58 7.54 -1.24
C ASN A 130 15.74 8.45 -1.64
N LEU A 131 15.42 9.48 -2.43
CA LEU A 131 16.33 10.55 -2.83
C LEU A 131 15.71 11.86 -2.35
N GLY A 132 16.43 12.62 -1.54
CA GLY A 132 15.88 13.83 -0.95
C GLY A 132 16.90 14.97 -0.95
N VAL A 133 16.37 16.18 -0.86
CA VAL A 133 17.14 17.39 -0.66
C VAL A 133 16.43 18.22 0.41
N ASP A 134 17.11 18.46 1.52
CA ASP A 134 16.67 19.39 2.55
C ASP A 134 17.41 20.72 2.36
N PHE A 135 16.72 21.83 2.52
CA PHE A 135 17.31 23.16 2.36
C PHE A 135 16.73 24.19 3.34
N VAL A 136 17.52 25.19 3.65
CA VAL A 136 17.10 26.34 4.43
C VAL A 136 17.48 27.62 3.69
N LEU A 137 16.49 28.45 3.40
CA LEU A 137 16.69 29.76 2.76
C LEU A 137 16.47 30.89 3.77
N TRP A 138 17.38 31.89 3.75
CA TRP A 138 17.35 33.11 4.58
C TRP A 138 17.15 32.83 6.08
N ASN A 139 17.51 31.66 6.59
CA ASN A 139 17.22 31.19 7.95
C ASN A 139 15.73 31.23 8.34
N ARG A 140 14.83 31.25 7.37
CA ARG A 140 13.37 31.40 7.58
C ARG A 140 12.52 30.39 6.85
N LEU A 141 12.91 30.02 5.65
CA LEU A 141 12.19 29.03 4.84
C LEU A 141 12.97 27.72 4.87
N ARG A 142 12.38 26.73 5.51
CA ARG A 142 12.85 25.35 5.52
C ARG A 142 12.06 24.55 4.51
N GLY A 143 12.73 23.76 3.71
CA GLY A 143 12.07 22.92 2.74
C GLY A 143 12.73 21.57 2.60
N SER A 144 11.93 20.60 2.19
CA SER A 144 12.42 19.31 1.73
C SER A 144 11.66 18.86 0.48
N VAL A 145 12.40 18.24 -0.43
CA VAL A 145 11.84 17.57 -1.60
C VAL A 145 12.38 16.16 -1.60
N GLU A 146 11.50 15.18 -1.65
CA GLU A 146 11.87 13.77 -1.64
C GLU A 146 11.17 13.02 -2.77
N TYR A 147 11.93 12.22 -3.51
CA TYR A 147 11.43 11.19 -4.40
C TYR A 147 11.58 9.83 -3.71
N PHE A 148 10.54 9.02 -3.75
CA PHE A 148 10.57 7.66 -3.23
C PHE A 148 10.17 6.64 -4.29
N ASP A 149 10.86 5.50 -4.26
CA ASP A 149 10.55 4.29 -5.03
C ASP A 149 10.53 3.10 -4.05
N ARG A 150 9.36 2.54 -3.85
CA ARG A 150 9.15 1.44 -2.90
C ARG A 150 8.51 0.26 -3.63
N SER A 151 9.17 -0.89 -3.60
CA SER A 151 8.67 -2.13 -4.19
C SER A 151 8.46 -3.17 -3.11
N SER A 152 7.22 -3.63 -2.92
CA SER A 152 6.91 -4.80 -2.09
C SER A 152 6.87 -6.04 -2.97
N LYS A 153 7.79 -6.96 -2.70
CA LYS A 153 7.98 -8.22 -3.43
C LYS A 153 7.53 -9.40 -2.58
N ASP A 154 7.24 -10.49 -3.24
CA ASP A 154 6.86 -11.75 -2.58
C ASP A 154 5.62 -11.58 -1.70
N LEU A 155 4.63 -10.80 -2.21
CA LEU A 155 3.37 -10.55 -1.50
C LEU A 155 2.68 -11.86 -1.15
N LEU A 156 2.18 -11.94 0.07
CA LEU A 156 1.44 -13.11 0.55
C LEU A 156 0.02 -13.11 -0.03
N TYR A 157 -0.30 -14.15 -0.77
CA TYR A 157 -1.59 -14.31 -1.40
C TYR A 157 -2.13 -15.73 -1.24
N THR A 158 -3.42 -15.84 -0.95
CA THR A 158 -4.10 -17.14 -0.91
C THR A 158 -4.54 -17.54 -2.32
N TYR A 159 -3.83 -18.48 -2.89
CA TYR A 159 -4.04 -18.97 -4.26
C TYR A 159 -4.99 -20.17 -4.27
N THR A 160 -5.84 -20.26 -5.29
CA THR A 160 -6.68 -21.45 -5.50
C THR A 160 -5.81 -22.60 -6.00
N ALA A 161 -5.73 -23.66 -5.21
CA ALA A 161 -4.91 -24.83 -5.50
C ALA A 161 -5.72 -25.90 -6.26
N PRO A 162 -5.16 -26.49 -7.33
CA PRO A 162 -5.81 -27.59 -8.03
C PRO A 162 -5.89 -28.84 -7.15
N GLN A 163 -7.01 -29.52 -7.18
CA GLN A 163 -7.22 -30.79 -6.46
C GLN A 163 -7.50 -31.93 -7.48
N PRO A 164 -6.63 -32.94 -7.59
CA PRO A 164 -5.30 -33.12 -6.98
C PRO A 164 -4.24 -32.22 -7.64
N PRO A 165 -2.99 -32.08 -7.12
CA PRO A 165 -2.40 -32.88 -6.03
C PRO A 165 -2.64 -32.32 -4.62
N PHE A 166 -3.16 -31.08 -4.51
CA PHE A 166 -3.40 -30.46 -3.21
C PHE A 166 -4.64 -31.07 -2.52
N VAL A 167 -4.55 -31.21 -1.18
CA VAL A 167 -5.63 -31.78 -0.38
C VAL A 167 -6.68 -30.76 0.03
N TYR A 168 -6.37 -29.47 -0.05
CA TYR A 168 -7.26 -28.36 0.25
C TYR A 168 -7.31 -27.38 -0.92
N SER A 169 -8.42 -26.69 -1.09
CA SER A 169 -8.69 -25.86 -2.27
C SER A 169 -7.87 -24.58 -2.37
N THR A 170 -7.14 -24.21 -1.31
CA THR A 170 -6.31 -23.01 -1.29
C THR A 170 -4.94 -23.26 -0.66
N ILE A 171 -3.95 -22.46 -1.06
CA ILE A 171 -2.61 -22.46 -0.49
C ILE A 171 -2.12 -21.02 -0.33
N LEU A 172 -1.46 -20.70 0.79
CA LEU A 172 -0.81 -19.41 0.98
C LEU A 172 0.58 -19.44 0.34
N VAL A 173 0.85 -18.50 -0.55
CA VAL A 173 2.09 -18.44 -1.35
C VAL A 173 2.61 -17.01 -1.46
N ASN A 174 3.91 -16.89 -1.75
CA ASN A 174 4.56 -15.63 -2.08
C ASN A 174 4.44 -15.39 -3.59
N VAL A 175 3.51 -14.53 -3.96
CA VAL A 175 3.24 -14.21 -5.36
C VAL A 175 2.86 -12.73 -5.46
N GLY A 176 3.43 -12.07 -6.44
CA GLY A 176 3.09 -10.68 -6.71
C GLY A 176 4.14 -9.68 -6.26
N THR A 177 4.12 -8.55 -6.94
CA THR A 177 4.98 -7.40 -6.63
C THR A 177 4.20 -6.13 -6.86
N THR A 178 4.20 -5.25 -5.88
CA THR A 178 3.66 -3.91 -6.03
C THR A 178 4.78 -2.89 -6.04
N LYS A 179 4.56 -1.80 -6.76
CA LYS A 179 5.49 -0.68 -6.82
C LYS A 179 4.75 0.61 -6.48
N ASN A 180 5.26 1.33 -5.49
CA ASN A 180 4.76 2.64 -5.08
C ASN A 180 5.86 3.69 -5.31
N THR A 181 5.57 4.67 -6.17
CA THR A 181 6.49 5.76 -6.50
C THR A 181 5.80 7.09 -6.29
N GLY A 182 6.57 8.10 -5.86
CA GLY A 182 6.00 9.41 -5.66
C GLY A 182 7.01 10.46 -5.30
N ILE A 183 6.47 11.67 -5.04
CA ILE A 183 7.22 12.84 -4.64
C ILE A 183 6.54 13.45 -3.42
N GLU A 184 7.35 13.85 -2.44
CA GLU A 184 6.90 14.59 -1.26
C GLU A 184 7.62 15.93 -1.21
N VAL A 185 6.88 16.99 -0.91
CA VAL A 185 7.39 18.35 -0.76
C VAL A 185 6.88 18.90 0.56
N SER A 186 7.80 19.39 1.40
CA SER A 186 7.49 20.12 2.62
C SER A 186 8.13 21.49 2.57
N LEU A 187 7.38 22.53 2.88
CA LEU A 187 7.84 23.90 2.98
C LEU A 187 7.30 24.52 4.26
N ASP A 188 8.19 24.97 5.14
CA ASP A 188 7.85 25.64 6.40
C ASP A 188 8.53 26.98 6.47
N GLY A 189 7.76 28.06 6.61
CA GLY A 189 8.24 29.41 6.57
C GLY A 189 7.88 30.23 7.82
N ASP A 190 8.87 30.93 8.34
CA ASP A 190 8.69 31.97 9.36
C ASP A 190 8.39 33.29 8.64
N ILE A 191 7.09 33.59 8.39
CA ILE A 191 6.64 34.70 7.55
C ILE A 191 6.87 36.04 8.27
N LEU A 192 6.41 36.14 9.52
CA LEU A 192 6.58 37.29 10.38
C LEU A 192 7.25 36.87 11.69
N THR A 193 8.43 37.42 11.99
CA THR A 193 9.19 37.09 13.20
C THR A 193 9.58 38.28 14.05
N LYS A 194 9.71 39.46 13.44
CA LYS A 194 10.21 40.69 14.08
C LYS A 194 9.12 41.72 14.36
N THR A 195 7.87 41.34 14.29
CA THR A 195 6.69 42.20 14.50
C THR A 195 5.94 41.78 15.75
N ALA A 196 4.97 42.57 16.20
CA ALA A 196 4.07 42.23 17.30
C ALA A 196 3.23 40.96 16.99
N VAL A 197 3.08 40.64 15.70
CA VAL A 197 2.47 39.39 15.20
C VAL A 197 3.59 38.46 14.76
N LYS A 198 3.61 37.26 15.29
CA LYS A 198 4.45 36.17 14.77
C LYS A 198 3.56 35.28 13.90
N TRP A 199 4.02 34.97 12.70
CA TRP A 199 3.28 34.11 11.78
C TRP A 199 4.23 33.08 11.17
N THR A 200 3.87 31.81 11.34
CA THR A 200 4.51 30.66 10.67
C THR A 200 3.49 29.96 9.78
N SER A 201 3.92 29.54 8.61
CA SER A 201 3.08 28.83 7.65
C SER A 201 3.83 27.63 7.07
N GLY A 202 3.15 26.47 7.01
CA GLY A 202 3.71 25.23 6.48
C GLY A 202 2.79 24.60 5.44
N ILE A 203 3.37 24.13 4.33
CA ILE A 203 2.67 23.40 3.26
C ILE A 203 3.36 22.05 3.09
N ASN A 204 2.56 20.98 3.09
CA ASN A 204 3.02 19.66 2.69
C ASN A 204 2.20 19.16 1.52
N TYR A 205 2.88 18.70 0.50
CA TYR A 205 2.28 18.08 -0.68
C TYR A 205 2.92 16.73 -0.91
N SER A 206 2.08 15.72 -1.18
CA SER A 206 2.53 14.38 -1.55
C SER A 206 1.76 13.91 -2.79
N TYR A 207 2.49 13.39 -3.75
CA TYR A 207 1.97 12.68 -4.89
C TYR A 207 2.47 11.24 -4.84
N GLY A 208 1.56 10.26 -4.94
CA GLY A 208 1.92 8.85 -4.91
C GLY A 208 1.06 8.01 -5.85
N LYS A 209 1.67 6.95 -6.38
CA LYS A 209 1.03 6.03 -7.31
C LYS A 209 1.49 4.61 -7.05
N THR A 210 0.54 3.72 -6.79
CA THR A 210 0.80 2.30 -6.54
C THR A 210 0.30 1.45 -7.71
N LYS A 211 1.20 0.63 -8.25
CA LYS A 211 0.90 -0.34 -9.32
C LYS A 211 1.18 -1.76 -8.88
N LEU A 212 0.39 -2.69 -9.37
CA LEU A 212 0.72 -4.11 -9.34
C LEU A 212 1.64 -4.42 -10.54
N THR A 213 2.93 -4.64 -10.30
CA THR A 213 3.90 -4.86 -11.39
C THR A 213 4.03 -6.34 -11.76
N LYS A 214 3.71 -7.24 -10.85
CA LYS A 214 3.72 -8.69 -11.09
C LYS A 214 2.66 -9.36 -10.22
N LEU A 215 1.88 -10.26 -10.80
CA LEU A 215 0.84 -11.02 -10.12
C LEU A 215 1.07 -12.52 -10.18
N SER A 216 1.88 -12.98 -11.09
CA SER A 216 2.14 -14.40 -11.36
C SER A 216 3.61 -14.73 -11.22
N ASN A 217 3.93 -16.02 -11.01
CA ASN A 217 5.25 -16.58 -11.08
C ASN A 217 5.24 -17.84 -11.98
N ASP A 218 6.29 -18.63 -11.98
CA ASP A 218 6.40 -19.81 -12.85
C ASP A 218 5.36 -20.89 -12.52
N ILE A 219 4.94 -20.97 -11.27
CA ILE A 219 4.01 -21.99 -10.75
C ILE A 219 2.58 -21.44 -10.73
N TYR A 220 2.39 -20.22 -10.20
CA TYR A 220 1.09 -19.62 -9.98
C TYR A 220 0.80 -18.57 -11.05
N LYS A 221 -0.21 -18.80 -11.89
CA LYS A 221 -0.60 -17.93 -13.01
C LYS A 221 -1.94 -17.27 -12.70
N ALA A 222 -1.96 -15.95 -12.63
CA ALA A 222 -3.16 -15.15 -12.56
C ALA A 222 -2.97 -13.89 -13.42
N SER A 223 -3.94 -13.59 -14.27
CA SER A 223 -3.90 -12.39 -15.11
C SER A 223 -4.47 -11.16 -14.40
N TYR A 224 -5.40 -11.37 -13.48
CA TYR A 224 -6.03 -10.33 -12.67
C TYR A 224 -6.54 -10.90 -11.35
N LEU A 225 -6.84 -10.00 -10.42
CA LEU A 225 -7.54 -10.26 -9.16
C LEU A 225 -8.80 -9.43 -9.11
N ASP A 226 -9.95 -10.07 -8.91
CA ASP A 226 -11.21 -9.41 -8.62
C ASP A 226 -11.39 -9.33 -7.10
N LEU A 227 -11.60 -8.11 -6.61
CA LEU A 227 -11.66 -7.80 -5.19
C LEU A 227 -12.98 -7.12 -4.86
N TYR A 228 -13.50 -7.41 -3.68
CA TYR A 228 -14.72 -6.82 -3.13
C TYR A 228 -15.95 -7.05 -4.00
N LEU A 229 -16.80 -7.96 -3.56
CA LEU A 229 -18.10 -8.17 -4.16
C LEU A 229 -18.95 -6.90 -4.06
N LYS A 230 -19.75 -6.64 -5.09
CA LYS A 230 -20.75 -5.58 -5.04
C LYS A 230 -21.71 -5.86 -3.88
N PRO A 231 -21.98 -4.86 -3.02
CA PRO A 231 -22.96 -5.04 -1.96
C PRO A 231 -24.36 -5.19 -2.53
N GLY A 232 -25.13 -6.07 -1.93
CA GLY A 232 -26.51 -6.36 -2.32
C GLY A 232 -26.79 -7.86 -2.31
N THR A 233 -28.06 -8.23 -2.17
CA THR A 233 -28.48 -9.63 -2.17
C THR A 233 -28.32 -10.26 -3.55
N GLY A 234 -27.54 -11.35 -3.62
CA GLY A 234 -27.39 -12.17 -4.83
C GLY A 234 -26.41 -11.67 -5.88
N SER A 235 -25.65 -10.59 -5.62
CA SER A 235 -24.61 -10.15 -6.55
C SER A 235 -23.37 -11.02 -6.41
N SER A 236 -22.95 -11.67 -7.49
CA SER A 236 -21.65 -12.35 -7.62
C SER A 236 -20.60 -11.49 -8.33
N GLU A 237 -20.92 -10.23 -8.61
CA GLU A 237 -20.01 -9.34 -9.35
C GLU A 237 -19.06 -8.58 -8.41
N TYR A 238 -17.82 -8.49 -8.86
CA TYR A 238 -16.79 -7.67 -8.23
C TYR A 238 -16.77 -6.29 -8.87
N PHE A 239 -16.39 -5.28 -8.11
CA PHE A 239 -16.29 -3.91 -8.61
C PHE A 239 -14.87 -3.30 -8.56
N PHE A 240 -13.91 -4.04 -8.01
CA PHE A 240 -12.49 -3.75 -8.15
C PHE A 240 -11.80 -4.85 -8.92
N ARG A 241 -10.96 -4.47 -9.86
CA ARG A 241 -10.07 -5.40 -10.56
C ARG A 241 -8.65 -4.84 -10.55
N VAL A 242 -7.70 -5.69 -10.23
CA VAL A 242 -6.27 -5.37 -10.29
C VAL A 242 -5.61 -6.36 -11.24
N GLN A 243 -4.85 -5.85 -12.21
CA GLN A 243 -4.09 -6.66 -13.18
C GLN A 243 -2.63 -6.22 -13.23
N GLU A 244 -1.76 -7.05 -13.80
CA GLU A 244 -0.34 -6.69 -13.99
C GLU A 244 -0.22 -5.39 -14.80
N GLY A 245 0.65 -4.48 -14.32
CA GLY A 245 0.83 -3.14 -14.88
C GLY A 245 -0.24 -2.12 -14.48
N GLY A 246 -1.38 -2.56 -13.94
CA GLY A 246 -2.50 -1.73 -13.50
C GLY A 246 -2.25 -1.03 -12.16
N GLU A 247 -2.99 0.05 -11.92
CA GLU A 247 -2.99 0.75 -10.63
C GLU A 247 -3.88 0.00 -9.62
N ILE A 248 -3.50 0.06 -8.35
CA ILE A 248 -4.33 -0.49 -7.27
C ILE A 248 -5.46 0.47 -6.96
N GLY A 249 -6.66 -0.07 -6.70
CA GLY A 249 -7.85 0.71 -6.36
C GLY A 249 -8.74 1.08 -7.54
N GLN A 250 -8.48 0.51 -8.73
CA GLN A 250 -9.29 0.78 -9.93
C GLN A 250 -10.67 0.11 -9.85
N PHE A 251 -11.71 0.89 -10.13
CA PHE A 251 -13.06 0.39 -10.34
C PHE A 251 -13.17 -0.27 -11.73
N TYR A 252 -13.80 -1.45 -11.78
CA TYR A 252 -13.97 -2.20 -12.99
C TYR A 252 -15.44 -2.56 -13.20
N GLY A 253 -15.99 -2.17 -14.34
CA GLY A 253 -17.39 -2.40 -14.63
C GLY A 253 -17.82 -1.84 -15.97
N TYR A 254 -19.13 -1.82 -16.21
CA TYR A 254 -19.70 -1.14 -17.37
C TYR A 254 -19.70 0.36 -17.16
N GLU A 255 -19.32 1.10 -18.20
CA GLU A 255 -19.39 2.55 -18.19
C GLU A 255 -20.80 2.99 -18.56
N TYR A 256 -21.42 3.78 -17.68
CA TYR A 256 -22.77 4.29 -17.85
C TYR A 256 -22.79 5.40 -18.92
N ALA A 257 -23.70 5.28 -19.89
CA ALA A 257 -23.83 6.20 -21.02
C ALA A 257 -25.18 6.95 -21.06
N GLY A 258 -26.01 6.81 -20.03
CA GLY A 258 -27.32 7.45 -19.96
C GLY A 258 -28.48 6.47 -19.91
N VAL A 259 -29.67 6.97 -20.28
CA VAL A 259 -30.90 6.18 -20.46
C VAL A 259 -31.51 6.50 -21.81
N ASP A 260 -32.14 5.50 -22.44
CA ASP A 260 -32.88 5.70 -23.67
C ASP A 260 -34.27 6.36 -23.44
N GLU A 261 -35.03 6.62 -24.50
CA GLU A 261 -36.37 7.23 -24.44
C GLU A 261 -37.38 6.37 -23.66
N ASN A 262 -37.11 5.07 -23.51
CA ASN A 262 -37.94 4.12 -22.78
C ASN A 262 -37.52 3.94 -21.32
N GLY A 263 -36.48 4.66 -20.86
CA GLY A 263 -35.94 4.55 -19.50
C GLY A 263 -34.96 3.39 -19.29
N ASN A 264 -34.51 2.70 -20.34
CA ASN A 264 -33.53 1.63 -20.23
C ASN A 264 -32.11 2.21 -20.07
N MET A 265 -31.32 1.60 -19.18
CA MET A 265 -29.93 1.99 -18.98
C MET A 265 -29.10 1.71 -20.25
N LEU A 266 -28.30 2.70 -20.64
CA LEU A 266 -27.31 2.59 -21.70
C LEU A 266 -25.92 2.45 -21.12
N ILE A 267 -25.09 1.61 -21.76
CA ILE A 267 -23.67 1.42 -21.47
C ILE A 267 -22.84 1.63 -22.72
N LEU A 268 -21.54 1.88 -22.56
CA LEU A 268 -20.61 1.90 -23.70
C LEU A 268 -20.11 0.48 -24.01
N ASN A 269 -20.09 0.12 -25.29
CA ASN A 269 -19.46 -1.10 -25.79
C ASN A 269 -17.93 -0.88 -26.00
N ASP A 270 -17.24 -1.84 -26.61
CA ASP A 270 -15.80 -1.80 -26.94
C ASP A 270 -15.42 -0.77 -28.01
N LYS A 271 -16.41 -0.23 -28.74
CA LYS A 271 -16.25 0.82 -29.74
C LYS A 271 -16.73 2.19 -29.28
N ASP A 272 -17.02 2.35 -27.99
CA ASP A 272 -17.61 3.56 -27.38
C ASP A 272 -19.00 3.92 -27.94
N GLU A 273 -19.73 2.95 -28.48
CA GLU A 273 -21.12 3.11 -28.92
C GLU A 273 -22.06 2.85 -27.74
N GLN A 274 -23.15 3.63 -27.65
CA GLN A 274 -24.19 3.46 -26.64
C GLN A 274 -25.08 2.27 -26.99
N ILE A 275 -25.16 1.30 -26.11
CA ILE A 275 -26.00 0.11 -26.26
C ILE A 275 -26.85 -0.11 -25.00
N PRO A 276 -28.05 -0.70 -25.11
CA PRO A 276 -28.83 -1.08 -23.96
C PRO A 276 -28.08 -2.10 -23.06
N ILE A 277 -28.27 -1.98 -21.73
CA ILE A 277 -27.66 -2.91 -20.75
C ILE A 277 -28.08 -4.38 -20.99
N SER A 278 -29.23 -4.62 -21.60
CA SER A 278 -29.70 -5.95 -22.00
C SER A 278 -28.80 -6.64 -23.03
N GLN A 279 -27.97 -5.88 -23.74
CA GLN A 279 -26.98 -6.37 -24.72
C GLN A 279 -25.57 -6.41 -24.13
N ALA A 280 -25.42 -6.27 -22.80
CA ALA A 280 -24.13 -6.23 -22.16
C ALA A 280 -23.38 -7.56 -22.31
N ASP A 281 -22.10 -7.45 -22.69
CA ASP A 281 -21.12 -8.54 -22.72
C ASP A 281 -20.02 -8.23 -21.70
N ALA A 282 -19.48 -9.23 -21.03
CA ALA A 282 -18.41 -9.07 -20.06
C ALA A 282 -17.16 -8.36 -20.64
N LYS A 283 -16.91 -8.48 -21.94
CA LYS A 283 -15.82 -7.81 -22.65
C LYS A 283 -15.96 -6.28 -22.71
N TYR A 284 -17.17 -5.73 -22.49
CA TYR A 284 -17.41 -4.29 -22.47
C TYR A 284 -17.08 -3.65 -21.13
N LYS A 285 -16.81 -4.47 -20.09
CA LYS A 285 -16.33 -3.97 -18.81
C LYS A 285 -14.94 -3.35 -18.97
N ARG A 286 -14.76 -2.19 -18.36
CA ARG A 286 -13.51 -1.41 -18.41
C ARG A 286 -13.18 -0.78 -17.06
N TYR A 287 -12.01 -0.17 -16.95
CA TYR A 287 -11.65 0.65 -15.79
C TYR A 287 -12.38 1.99 -15.88
N ILE A 288 -13.29 2.25 -14.92
CA ILE A 288 -14.20 3.40 -14.92
C ILE A 288 -13.82 4.46 -13.89
N GLY A 289 -12.80 4.24 -13.09
CA GLY A 289 -12.31 5.17 -12.10
C GLY A 289 -11.27 4.55 -11.18
N ASN A 290 -10.75 5.32 -10.23
CA ASN A 290 -9.79 4.86 -9.23
C ASN A 290 -10.10 5.47 -7.86
N GLY A 291 -10.35 4.63 -6.86
CA GLY A 291 -10.64 5.04 -5.48
C GLY A 291 -9.41 5.39 -4.65
N ALA A 292 -8.19 5.19 -5.16
CA ALA A 292 -6.96 5.51 -4.46
C ALA A 292 -6.55 6.97 -4.73
N PRO A 293 -6.52 7.86 -3.71
CA PRO A 293 -6.08 9.23 -3.89
C PRO A 293 -4.63 9.30 -4.35
N LYS A 294 -4.33 10.19 -5.31
CA LYS A 294 -2.97 10.40 -5.82
C LYS A 294 -2.30 11.62 -5.21
N HIS A 295 -3.07 12.62 -4.81
CA HIS A 295 -2.56 13.90 -4.31
C HIS A 295 -3.06 14.15 -2.89
N PHE A 296 -2.14 14.49 -2.02
CA PHE A 296 -2.42 14.90 -0.64
C PHE A 296 -1.81 16.28 -0.44
N LEU A 297 -2.61 17.21 0.09
CA LEU A 297 -2.16 18.57 0.40
C LEU A 297 -2.56 18.90 1.82
N SER A 298 -1.64 19.49 2.57
CA SER A 298 -1.97 20.13 3.84
C SER A 298 -1.33 21.52 3.95
N TRP A 299 -2.03 22.43 4.62
CA TRP A 299 -1.58 23.77 4.85
C TRP A 299 -1.87 24.16 6.30
N SER A 300 -0.83 24.48 7.05
CA SER A 300 -0.89 24.90 8.44
C SER A 300 -0.48 26.36 8.58
N ASN A 301 -1.18 27.12 9.44
CA ASN A 301 -0.84 28.48 9.77
C ASN A 301 -0.94 28.68 11.28
N ASN A 302 0.06 29.28 11.88
CA ASN A 302 0.07 29.63 13.29
C ASN A 302 0.38 31.12 13.41
N LEU A 303 -0.52 31.85 14.02
CA LEU A 303 -0.38 33.27 14.33
C LEU A 303 -0.40 33.47 15.83
N THR A 304 0.58 34.17 16.35
CA THR A 304 0.63 34.60 17.75
C THR A 304 0.64 36.14 17.78
N TRP A 305 -0.32 36.72 18.48
CA TRP A 305 -0.38 38.16 18.69
C TRP A 305 -0.70 38.46 20.16
N ARG A 306 0.30 39.03 20.86
CA ARG A 306 0.22 39.27 22.29
C ARG A 306 -0.14 37.98 23.06
N ASN A 307 -1.35 37.92 23.66
CA ASN A 307 -1.86 36.80 24.44
C ASN A 307 -2.83 35.89 23.61
N PHE A 308 -2.92 36.13 22.29
CA PHE A 308 -3.80 35.35 21.40
C PHE A 308 -2.93 34.47 20.49
N ASP A 309 -3.32 33.20 20.41
CA ASP A 309 -2.79 32.23 19.47
C ASP A 309 -3.91 31.71 18.57
N LEU A 310 -3.68 31.72 17.26
CA LEU A 310 -4.59 31.17 16.26
C LEU A 310 -3.86 30.14 15.43
N SER A 311 -4.36 28.91 15.42
CA SER A 311 -3.89 27.83 14.55
C SER A 311 -4.99 27.45 13.56
N VAL A 312 -4.66 27.46 12.28
CA VAL A 312 -5.56 27.05 11.20
C VAL A 312 -4.89 25.97 10.38
N PHE A 313 -5.59 24.86 10.19
CA PHE A 313 -5.10 23.72 9.43
C PHE A 313 -6.11 23.29 8.36
N PHE A 314 -5.64 23.18 7.13
CA PHE A 314 -6.40 22.65 6.01
C PHE A 314 -5.76 21.36 5.52
N ARG A 315 -6.58 20.39 5.15
CA ARG A 315 -6.16 19.15 4.54
C ARG A 315 -7.10 18.78 3.40
N GLY A 316 -6.52 18.36 2.27
CA GLY A 316 -7.27 17.89 1.11
C GLY A 316 -6.63 16.67 0.48
N THR A 317 -7.45 15.84 -0.15
CA THR A 317 -7.05 14.71 -0.98
C THR A 317 -7.73 14.82 -2.33
N PHE A 318 -7.00 14.53 -3.41
CA PHE A 318 -7.48 14.77 -4.77
C PHE A 318 -7.03 13.65 -5.72
N GLY A 319 -7.64 13.60 -6.91
CA GLY A 319 -7.28 12.64 -7.96
C GLY A 319 -7.75 11.23 -7.66
N PHE A 320 -8.98 11.10 -7.15
CA PHE A 320 -9.63 9.82 -6.89
C PHE A 320 -11.13 9.91 -7.09
N ASP A 321 -11.77 8.78 -7.27
CA ASP A 321 -13.20 8.62 -7.41
C ASP A 321 -13.78 7.97 -6.17
N VAL A 322 -15.04 8.26 -5.84
CA VAL A 322 -15.74 7.70 -4.68
C VAL A 322 -16.92 6.86 -5.15
N PHE A 323 -16.92 5.58 -4.81
CA PHE A 323 -18.09 4.74 -5.01
C PHE A 323 -19.19 5.07 -4.00
N ASN A 324 -20.32 5.62 -4.47
CA ASN A 324 -21.42 5.99 -3.62
C ASN A 324 -22.30 4.77 -3.29
N MET A 325 -21.93 4.04 -2.24
CA MET A 325 -22.62 2.85 -1.75
C MET A 325 -24.10 3.11 -1.42
N ARG A 326 -24.42 4.28 -0.87
CA ARG A 326 -25.78 4.64 -0.50
C ARG A 326 -26.67 4.80 -1.73
N LYS A 327 -26.18 5.54 -2.74
CA LYS A 327 -26.91 5.71 -4.01
C LYS A 327 -27.08 4.38 -4.73
N TYR A 328 -26.05 3.54 -4.72
CA TYR A 328 -26.10 2.19 -5.29
C TYR A 328 -27.16 1.33 -4.59
N GLY A 329 -27.15 1.24 -3.25
CA GLY A 329 -28.10 0.44 -2.48
C GLY A 329 -29.55 0.94 -2.61
N MET A 330 -29.79 2.24 -2.69
CA MET A 330 -31.13 2.82 -2.89
C MET A 330 -31.65 2.68 -4.33
N GLY A 331 -30.73 2.55 -5.31
CA GLY A 331 -31.10 2.37 -6.72
C GLY A 331 -31.43 0.91 -7.10
N LEU A 332 -31.18 -0.05 -6.22
CA LEU A 332 -31.57 -1.45 -6.44
C LEU A 332 -33.06 -1.59 -6.19
N GLN A 333 -33.86 -1.77 -7.25
CA GLN A 333 -35.27 -2.14 -7.13
C GLN A 333 -35.34 -3.52 -6.46
N GLY A 334 -36.00 -3.60 -5.31
CA GLY A 334 -36.20 -4.84 -4.56
C GLY A 334 -35.51 -4.95 -3.21
N CYS A 335 -34.78 -3.97 -2.75
CA CYS A 335 -34.23 -3.92 -1.39
C CYS A 335 -35.21 -3.38 -0.34
N GLY A 336 -36.50 -3.57 -0.54
CA GLY A 336 -37.55 -3.08 0.36
C GLY A 336 -38.73 -4.05 0.46
N THR A 337 -38.56 -5.14 1.17
CA THR A 337 -39.57 -5.81 1.98
C THR A 337 -38.91 -6.67 3.03
#